data_acb6aaad4eb68ad527df45523bf8f001
#
_entry.id   acb6aaad4eb68ad527df45523bf8f001
#
_cell.length_a   1.000
_cell.length_b   1.000
_cell.length_c   1.000
_cell.angle_alpha   90.00
_cell.angle_beta   90.00
_cell.angle_gamma   90.00
#
_symmetry.space_group_name_H-M   'P 1'
#
loop_
_entity.id
_entity.type
_entity.pdbx_description
1 polymer ?
#
loop_
_entity_poly.entity_id
_entity_poly.type
_entity_poly.pdbx_seq_one_letter_code
_entity_poly.pdbx_strand_id
1 'polypeptide(L)'
;MTQNWIYIDPVHPEDWFGFVYVITNKVTGRIYVGKKVFWNNLKKKLTKTELAEQTGPGRKPTHKRVTKESNWLTYWGSNKELLEDVKELGQDNFERKILKLCKSKKELTYWEMHYQC
;
A
#
# COMPACT_ATOMS: atom_id res chain seq x y z
N MET A 1 4.27 5.82 20.37
CA MET A 1 5.06 5.54 19.16
C MET A 1 4.29 4.64 18.20
N THR A 2 4.35 4.95 16.93
CA THR A 2 3.75 4.11 15.89
C THR A 2 4.59 2.85 15.72
N GLN A 3 3.97 1.68 15.81
CA GLN A 3 4.69 0.43 15.57
C GLN A 3 5.03 0.30 14.08
N ASN A 4 6.24 -0.17 13.81
CA ASN A 4 6.67 -0.46 12.45
C ASN A 4 6.10 -1.81 11.99
N TRP A 5 6.10 -2.03 10.67
CA TRP A 5 5.77 -3.32 10.11
C TRP A 5 6.82 -4.35 10.52
N ILE A 6 6.37 -5.52 10.94
CA ILE A 6 7.26 -6.63 11.31
C ILE A 6 7.57 -7.45 10.07
N TYR A 7 8.86 -7.64 9.79
CA TYR A 7 9.33 -8.50 8.70
C TYR A 7 10.74 -9.00 9.04
N ILE A 8 11.13 -10.12 8.43
CA ILE A 8 12.42 -10.78 8.69
C ILE A 8 13.59 -9.90 8.31
N ASP A 9 13.49 -9.23 7.15
CA ASP A 9 14.54 -8.40 6.58
C ASP A 9 14.07 -6.97 6.42
N PRO A 10 15.00 -5.99 6.28
CA PRO A 10 14.61 -4.63 5.93
C PRO A 10 13.83 -4.60 4.61
N VAL A 11 12.76 -3.82 4.57
CA VAL A 11 11.92 -3.70 3.38
C VAL A 11 12.40 -2.55 2.51
N HIS A 12 12.68 -2.84 1.25
CA HIS A 12 13.10 -1.86 0.24
C HIS A 12 11.97 -1.70 -0.79
N PRO A 13 11.13 -0.66 -0.65
CA PRO A 13 9.97 -0.49 -1.53
C PRO A 13 10.31 -0.45 -3.01
N GLU A 14 11.50 0.01 -3.37
CA GLU A 14 11.96 0.10 -4.75
C GLU A 14 12.08 -1.26 -5.44
N ASP A 15 12.18 -2.34 -4.67
CA ASP A 15 12.34 -3.69 -5.20
C ASP A 15 11.00 -4.42 -5.36
N TRP A 16 9.90 -3.84 -4.85
CA TRP A 16 8.63 -4.55 -4.75
C TRP A 16 7.46 -3.71 -5.23
N PHE A 17 6.39 -4.39 -5.65
CA PHE A 17 5.14 -3.75 -6.03
C PHE A 17 4.25 -3.48 -4.82
N GLY A 18 4.15 -4.46 -3.93
CA GLY A 18 3.30 -4.38 -2.76
C GLY A 18 3.51 -5.56 -1.82
N PHE A 19 2.66 -5.69 -0.83
CA PHE A 19 2.77 -6.76 0.15
C PHE A 19 1.41 -7.19 0.68
N VAL A 20 1.35 -8.45 1.11
CA VAL A 20 0.23 -9.00 1.85
C VAL A 20 0.57 -8.92 3.33
N TYR A 21 -0.38 -8.49 4.14
CA TYR A 21 -0.15 -8.27 5.56
C TYR A 21 -1.20 -8.96 6.43
N VAL A 22 -0.86 -9.12 7.69
CA VAL A 22 -1.81 -9.49 8.75
C VAL A 22 -1.67 -8.48 9.88
N ILE A 23 -2.81 -8.03 10.39
CA ILE A 23 -2.88 -7.18 11.57
C ILE A 23 -3.60 -7.96 12.65
N THR A 24 -2.94 -8.14 13.78
CA THR A 24 -3.45 -8.93 14.91
C THR A 24 -3.85 -8.03 16.07
N ASN A 25 -5.08 -8.19 16.55
CA ASN A 25 -5.53 -7.56 17.78
C ASN A 25 -5.08 -8.44 18.95
N LYS A 26 -4.11 -7.98 19.72
CA LYS A 26 -3.55 -8.75 20.83
C LYS A 26 -4.51 -8.95 21.99
N VAL A 27 -5.51 -8.10 22.10
CA VAL A 27 -6.52 -8.18 23.16
C VAL A 27 -7.51 -9.29 22.89
N THR A 28 -8.01 -9.39 21.65
CA THR A 28 -9.05 -10.35 21.28
C THR A 28 -8.52 -11.56 20.52
N GLY A 29 -7.30 -11.48 19.95
CA GLY A 29 -6.74 -12.50 19.09
C GLY A 29 -7.26 -12.44 17.66
N ARG A 30 -8.12 -11.48 17.34
CA ARG A 30 -8.69 -11.34 16.00
C ARG A 30 -7.65 -10.86 15.00
N ILE A 31 -7.68 -11.42 13.79
CA ILE A 31 -6.73 -11.07 12.73
C ILE A 31 -7.45 -10.50 11.50
N TYR A 32 -6.74 -9.64 10.78
CA TYR A 32 -7.19 -9.03 9.53
C TYR A 32 -6.10 -9.19 8.49
N VAL A 33 -6.42 -9.82 7.36
CA VAL A 33 -5.49 -10.02 6.25
C VAL A 33 -5.87 -9.08 5.11
N GLY A 34 -4.89 -8.42 4.53
CA GLY A 34 -5.12 -7.51 3.41
C GLY A 34 -3.88 -7.33 2.56
N LYS A 35 -3.97 -6.42 1.61
CA LYS A 35 -2.87 -6.08 0.72
C LYS A 35 -2.67 -4.58 0.65
N LYS A 36 -1.44 -4.16 0.34
CA LYS A 36 -1.09 -2.76 0.17
C LYS A 36 -0.03 -2.62 -0.91
N VAL A 37 -0.15 -1.61 -1.74
CA VAL A 37 0.89 -1.28 -2.73
C VAL A 37 1.88 -0.30 -2.12
N PHE A 38 3.15 -0.40 -2.55
CA PHE A 38 4.17 0.56 -2.15
C PHE A 38 4.07 1.87 -2.94
N TRP A 39 3.56 1.80 -4.18
CA TRP A 39 3.56 2.92 -5.11
C TRP A 39 2.17 3.18 -5.66
N ASN A 40 1.78 4.44 -5.69
CA ASN A 40 0.53 4.89 -6.33
C ASN A 40 0.84 5.45 -7.71
N ASN A 41 0.07 5.03 -8.70
CA ASN A 41 0.12 5.60 -10.04
C ASN A 41 -0.97 6.67 -10.15
N LEU A 42 -0.55 7.93 -10.25
CA LEU A 42 -1.44 9.07 -10.31
C LEU A 42 -1.39 9.70 -11.69
N LYS A 43 -2.54 10.16 -12.18
CA LYS A 43 -2.61 11.03 -13.35
C LYS A 43 -2.55 12.47 -12.88
N LYS A 44 -1.58 13.23 -13.36
CA LYS A 44 -1.49 14.65 -13.11
C LYS A 44 -1.71 15.42 -14.41
N LYS A 45 -2.48 16.51 -14.33
CA LYS A 45 -2.66 17.41 -15.45
C LYS A 45 -1.32 18.06 -15.80
N LEU A 46 -0.97 18.08 -17.08
CA LEU A 46 0.27 18.70 -17.53
C LEU A 46 0.26 20.20 -17.29
N THR A 47 1.41 20.76 -16.91
CA THR A 47 1.59 22.20 -16.77
C THR A 47 1.64 22.84 -18.14
N LYS A 48 1.48 24.17 -18.19
CA LYS A 48 1.57 24.93 -19.47
C LYS A 48 2.92 24.69 -20.15
N THR A 49 4.00 24.65 -19.40
CA THR A 49 5.35 24.39 -19.90
C THR A 49 5.43 23.02 -20.54
N GLU A 50 4.91 22.00 -19.86
CA GLU A 50 4.91 20.63 -20.36
C GLU A 50 4.07 20.48 -21.64
N LEU A 51 2.93 21.15 -21.70
CA LEU A 51 2.08 21.17 -22.89
C LEU A 51 2.78 21.85 -24.07
N ALA A 52 3.50 22.94 -23.82
CA ALA A 52 4.23 23.69 -24.84
C ALA A 52 5.42 22.90 -25.40
N GLU A 53 6.02 22.04 -24.62
CA GLU A 53 7.17 21.22 -25.04
C GLU A 53 6.78 20.05 -25.93
N GLN A 54 5.49 19.71 -26.02
CA GLN A 54 5.04 18.60 -26.86
C GLN A 54 5.14 18.96 -28.33
N THR A 55 5.84 18.10 -29.08
CA THR A 55 6.05 18.27 -30.52
C THR A 55 5.65 17.00 -31.25
N GLY A 56 5.34 17.12 -32.55
CA GLY A 56 5.00 16.00 -33.41
C GLY A 56 3.53 15.96 -33.80
N PRO A 57 3.17 15.12 -34.82
CA PRO A 57 1.81 14.99 -35.28
C PRO A 57 0.94 14.17 -34.33
N GLY A 58 -0.37 14.37 -34.41
CA GLY A 58 -1.35 13.60 -33.67
C GLY A 58 -1.83 14.25 -32.41
N ARG A 59 -2.77 13.57 -31.75
CA ARG A 59 -3.35 14.05 -30.51
C ARG A 59 -2.34 13.94 -29.37
N LYS A 60 -2.13 15.05 -28.67
CA LYS A 60 -1.17 15.09 -27.56
C LYS A 60 -1.85 14.83 -26.22
N PRO A 61 -1.20 14.09 -25.31
CA PRO A 61 -1.76 13.86 -23.98
C PRO A 61 -1.83 15.16 -23.18
N THR A 62 -2.86 15.27 -22.35
CA THR A 62 -3.04 16.41 -21.44
C THR A 62 -2.67 16.06 -20.00
N HIS A 63 -2.40 14.76 -19.74
CA HIS A 63 -2.04 14.25 -18.42
C HIS A 63 -0.81 13.37 -18.53
N LYS A 64 -0.05 13.27 -17.44
CA LYS A 64 1.07 12.36 -17.32
C LYS A 64 0.86 11.44 -16.12
N ARG A 65 1.46 10.24 -16.19
CA ARG A 65 1.50 9.34 -15.04
C ARG A 65 2.64 9.75 -14.12
N VAL A 66 2.34 9.83 -12.83
CA VAL A 66 3.32 10.08 -11.79
C VAL A 66 3.23 8.97 -10.78
N THR A 67 4.37 8.36 -10.46
CA THR A 67 4.46 7.34 -9.42
C THR A 67 4.87 8.00 -8.13
N LYS A 68 4.08 7.80 -7.07
CA LYS A 68 4.34 8.35 -5.76
C LYS A 68 4.30 7.24 -4.72
N GLU A 69 5.20 7.28 -3.76
CA GLU A 69 5.18 6.33 -2.66
C GLU A 69 3.87 6.45 -1.87
N SER A 70 3.26 5.31 -1.57
CA SER A 70 2.01 5.26 -0.81
C SER A 70 2.26 5.50 0.68
N ASN A 71 1.19 5.56 1.47
CA ASN A 71 1.27 5.71 2.92
C ASN A 71 1.46 4.36 3.63
N TRP A 72 2.17 3.41 3.01
CA TRP A 72 2.30 2.06 3.53
C TRP A 72 2.91 1.99 4.93
N LEU A 73 3.83 2.89 5.28
CA LEU A 73 4.48 2.89 6.60
C LEU A 73 3.50 3.14 7.75
N THR A 74 2.51 3.98 7.51
CA THR A 74 1.52 4.37 8.53
C THR A 74 0.16 3.70 8.31
N TYR A 75 0.05 2.81 7.33
CA TYR A 75 -1.20 2.20 6.92
C TYR A 75 -1.70 1.15 7.94
N TRP A 76 -2.94 1.24 8.33
CA TRP A 76 -3.60 0.33 9.27
C TRP A 76 -4.76 -0.45 8.65
N GLY A 77 -4.76 -0.59 7.34
CA GLY A 77 -5.80 -1.32 6.64
C GLY A 77 -6.97 -0.43 6.23
N SER A 78 -7.92 -1.02 5.51
CA SER A 78 -9.12 -0.33 5.03
C SER A 78 -10.39 -0.83 5.71
N ASN A 79 -10.30 -1.82 6.59
CA ASN A 79 -11.45 -2.36 7.31
C ASN A 79 -11.89 -1.38 8.39
N LYS A 80 -13.15 -0.94 8.31
CA LYS A 80 -13.70 0.05 9.23
C LYS A 80 -13.70 -0.42 10.68
N GLU A 81 -14.07 -1.67 10.90
CA GLU A 81 -14.09 -2.26 12.24
C GLU A 81 -12.69 -2.31 12.87
N LEU A 82 -11.69 -2.70 12.07
CA LEU A 82 -10.31 -2.70 12.51
C LEU A 82 -9.85 -1.30 12.90
N LEU A 83 -10.15 -0.30 12.07
CA LEU A 83 -9.74 1.09 12.34
C LEU A 83 -10.38 1.63 13.62
N GLU A 84 -11.63 1.29 13.88
CA GLU A 84 -12.30 1.66 15.11
C GLU A 84 -11.66 0.99 16.33
N ASP A 85 -11.31 -0.29 16.21
CA ASP A 85 -10.64 -1.03 17.30
C ASP A 85 -9.26 -0.46 17.60
N VAL A 86 -8.50 -0.11 16.57
CA VAL A 86 -7.18 0.51 16.74
C VAL A 86 -7.29 1.84 17.46
N LYS A 87 -8.30 2.64 17.11
CA LYS A 87 -8.54 3.93 17.75
C LYS A 87 -8.93 3.78 19.22
N GLU A 88 -9.77 2.79 19.51
CA GLU A 88 -10.28 2.56 20.88
C GLU A 88 -9.23 1.92 21.79
N LEU A 89 -8.55 0.88 21.32
CA LEU A 89 -7.61 0.10 22.11
C LEU A 89 -6.17 0.62 22.08
N GLY A 90 -5.84 1.43 21.06
CA GLY A 90 -4.48 1.94 20.86
C GLY A 90 -3.63 1.03 19.98
N GLN A 91 -2.71 1.63 19.24
CA GLN A 91 -1.84 0.91 18.29
C GLN A 91 -0.95 -0.12 18.97
N ASP A 92 -0.56 0.11 20.22
CA ASP A 92 0.32 -0.80 20.98
C ASP A 92 -0.33 -2.17 21.23
N ASN A 93 -1.64 -2.27 21.15
CA ASN A 93 -2.38 -3.52 21.30
C ASN A 93 -2.56 -4.29 20.00
N PHE A 94 -1.94 -3.82 18.94
CA PHE A 94 -2.00 -4.44 17.61
C PHE A 94 -0.61 -4.72 17.08
N GLU A 95 -0.50 -5.75 16.26
CA GLU A 95 0.73 -6.12 15.59
C GLU A 95 0.50 -6.15 14.09
N ARG A 96 1.34 -5.44 13.32
CA ARG A 96 1.29 -5.43 11.86
C ARG A 96 2.47 -6.24 11.33
N LYS A 97 2.18 -7.29 10.58
CA LYS A 97 3.21 -8.17 10.04
C LYS A 97 3.05 -8.31 8.53
N ILE A 98 4.16 -8.21 7.82
CA ILE A 98 4.20 -8.47 6.38
C ILE A 98 4.33 -9.98 6.18
N LEU A 99 3.38 -10.59 5.48
CA LEU A 99 3.37 -12.02 5.19
C LEU A 99 4.13 -12.36 3.91
N LYS A 100 3.98 -11.52 2.88
CA LYS A 100 4.57 -11.79 1.57
C LYS A 100 4.81 -10.50 0.80
N LEU A 101 6.04 -10.30 0.34
CA LEU A 101 6.39 -9.23 -0.59
C LEU A 101 6.10 -9.71 -2.02
N CYS A 102 5.47 -8.86 -2.83
CA CYS A 102 5.04 -9.21 -4.18
C CYS A 102 5.57 -8.22 -5.20
N LYS A 103 5.91 -8.71 -6.40
CA LYS A 103 6.50 -7.90 -7.47
C LYS A 103 5.49 -7.41 -8.51
N SER A 104 4.25 -7.91 -8.47
CA SER A 104 3.22 -7.51 -9.42
C SER A 104 1.85 -7.49 -8.78
N LYS A 105 0.90 -6.81 -9.44
CA LYS A 105 -0.49 -6.77 -9.01
C LYS A 105 -1.12 -8.17 -9.00
N LYS A 106 -0.82 -8.98 -10.00
CA LYS A 106 -1.33 -10.35 -10.10
C LYS A 106 -0.84 -11.22 -8.95
N GLU A 107 0.44 -11.14 -8.64
CA GLU A 107 1.05 -11.86 -7.53
C GLU A 107 0.47 -11.42 -6.20
N LEU A 108 0.30 -10.12 -6.01
CA LEU A 108 -0.28 -9.54 -4.80
C LEU A 108 -1.72 -10.04 -4.57
N THR A 109 -2.54 -10.03 -5.60
CA THR A 109 -3.92 -10.51 -5.52
C THR A 109 -3.98 -12.00 -5.21
N TYR A 110 -3.11 -12.79 -5.84
CA TYR A 110 -3.03 -14.24 -5.59
C TYR A 110 -2.72 -14.54 -4.13
N TRP A 111 -1.68 -13.93 -3.59
CA TRP A 111 -1.26 -14.21 -2.22
C TRP A 111 -2.22 -13.68 -1.16
N GLU A 112 -2.88 -12.56 -1.42
CA GLU A 112 -3.93 -12.09 -0.52
C GLU A 112 -5.05 -13.12 -0.41
N MET A 113 -5.53 -13.63 -1.53
CA MET A 113 -6.57 -14.66 -1.55
C MET A 113 -6.10 -15.94 -0.85
N HIS A 114 -4.85 -16.33 -1.05
CA HIS A 114 -4.27 -17.50 -0.43
C HIS A 114 -4.27 -17.41 1.10
N TYR A 115 -3.88 -16.26 1.63
CA TYR A 115 -3.80 -16.08 3.09
C TYR A 115 -5.17 -15.85 3.74
N GLN A 116 -6.16 -15.43 2.98
CA GLN A 116 -7.52 -15.25 3.50
C GLN A 116 -8.33 -16.55 3.55
N CYS A 117 -7.92 -17.54 2.84
CA CYS A 117 -8.63 -18.84 2.80
C CYS A 117 -8.23 -19.75 3.93
#